data_396e15d5f30d047d055a909bb0aafa3f
#
_entry.id   396e15d5f30d047d055a909bb0aafa3f
#
_cell.length_a   1.000
_cell.length_b   1.000
_cell.length_c   1.000
_cell.angle_alpha   90.00
_cell.angle_beta   90.00
_cell.angle_gamma   90.00
#
_symmetry.space_group_name_H-M   'P 1'
#
loop_
_entity.id
_entity.type
_entity.pdbx_description
1 polymer ?
#
loop_
_entity_poly.entity_id
_entity_poly.type
_entity_poly.pdbx_seq_one_letter_code
_entity_poly.pdbx_strand_id
1 'polypeptide(L)'
;RLVGSEMCIRDRFGGYEMAFELDNDCEITTQIKVIGVGGGGGNAVNRMVESGVLGAEFIAVNTDKQILTHSSATHKIQIGEKLTKGQGAGGRPEIGEKSAEESRDVISDALKGTDMIFITAGMGGGTGTGAAPVIARIAKDMGILTVGVVTRPFKFEGKKKQLQAQKGIENLAENVDSLIVIPNEQLKAMNNGQKMTFVEAFKMADEVLLHGVKSISELIKVPGFVNLDFADVTSIMKDAGYAHMGFAKASGKDKATEAAKGSISSPLLETSISGAKGVIISFTAAPDVDLDDIEGAAALITEQAHPDADITWGIAFDDSMDDEMMITVIATGFEDKPKSAMYPEEQPKAEAPAAPAAQTEYVQTSIAQPAKPVAPEEPKKEEAPYIAKRPAEINPDDEFSIILDSFNR
;
A
#
# COMPACT_ATOMS: atom_id res chain seq x y z
N ARG A 1 58.79 -67.31 4.51
CA ARG A 1 57.52 -67.56 3.86
C ARG A 1 56.44 -66.90 4.76
N LEU A 2 56.36 -65.65 4.60
CA LEU A 2 55.37 -64.79 5.21
C LEU A 2 54.60 -64.10 4.07
N VAL A 3 53.49 -64.67 3.75
CA VAL A 3 52.45 -64.04 2.87
C VAL A 3 51.17 -64.34 3.55
N GLY A 4 50.53 -63.35 4.12
CA GLY A 4 49.19 -63.56 4.68
C GLY A 4 48.77 -62.64 5.80
N SER A 5 49.34 -61.46 5.99
CA SER A 5 48.87 -60.55 7.06
C SER A 5 48.48 -59.12 6.60
N GLU A 6 48.54 -58.84 5.31
CA GLU A 6 48.16 -57.50 4.83
C GLU A 6 46.75 -57.41 4.18
N MET A 7 46.05 -58.54 4.12
CA MET A 7 44.75 -58.62 3.41
C MET A 7 43.51 -58.58 4.31
N CYS A 8 43.71 -58.44 5.64
CA CYS A 8 42.61 -58.43 6.58
C CYS A 8 42.32 -57.10 7.26
N ILE A 9 43.04 -56.01 6.88
CA ILE A 9 42.82 -54.70 7.49
C ILE A 9 42.04 -53.74 6.54
N ARG A 10 41.91 -54.12 5.26
CA ARG A 10 41.27 -53.27 4.26
C ARG A 10 39.76 -53.38 4.19
N ASP A 11 39.18 -54.41 4.77
CA ASP A 11 37.71 -54.66 4.71
C ASP A 11 36.96 -54.30 6.00
N ARG A 12 37.59 -53.60 6.96
CA ARG A 12 36.95 -53.16 8.20
C ARG A 12 36.65 -51.68 8.32
N PHE A 13 37.03 -50.90 7.37
CA PHE A 13 36.52 -49.54 7.21
C PHE A 13 35.74 -49.49 5.89
N GLY A 14 34.56 -50.16 5.92
CA GLY A 14 33.49 -49.79 5.04
C GLY A 14 33.19 -48.32 5.32
N GLY A 15 33.70 -47.46 4.48
CA GLY A 15 33.35 -46.04 4.47
C GLY A 15 31.87 -45.96 4.29
N TYR A 16 31.15 -45.72 5.39
CA TYR A 16 29.90 -45.03 5.25
C TYR A 16 30.26 -43.64 4.74
N GLU A 17 30.41 -43.50 3.43
CA GLU A 17 30.08 -42.22 2.78
C GLU A 17 28.60 -41.99 3.14
N MET A 18 28.38 -41.30 4.24
CA MET A 18 27.13 -40.59 4.41
C MET A 18 27.18 -39.50 3.34
N ALA A 19 26.82 -39.88 2.11
CA ALA A 19 26.35 -38.92 1.14
C ALA A 19 25.13 -38.24 1.80
N PHE A 20 25.33 -37.10 2.42
CA PHE A 20 24.29 -36.13 2.58
C PHE A 20 23.95 -35.70 1.14
N GLU A 21 23.10 -36.48 0.47
CA GLU A 21 22.29 -35.94 -0.60
C GLU A 21 21.39 -34.91 0.09
N LEU A 22 21.78 -33.63 0.00
CA LEU A 22 20.82 -32.54 0.13
C LEU A 22 19.80 -32.83 -0.96
N ASP A 23 18.61 -33.30 -0.52
CA ASP A 23 17.44 -33.32 -1.39
C ASP A 23 17.25 -31.88 -1.87
N ASN A 24 17.77 -31.59 -3.06
CA ASN A 24 17.61 -30.28 -3.72
C ASN A 24 16.14 -29.98 -4.06
N ASP A 25 15.22 -30.89 -3.77
CA ASP A 25 13.78 -30.76 -4.01
C ASP A 25 13.00 -30.15 -2.84
N CYS A 26 13.65 -29.84 -1.72
CA CYS A 26 13.05 -29.13 -0.58
C CYS A 26 13.83 -27.85 -0.23
N GLU A 27 14.00 -26.92 -1.18
CA GLU A 27 14.12 -25.53 -0.81
C GLU A 27 12.77 -25.10 -0.22
N ILE A 28 12.64 -25.23 1.10
CA ILE A 28 11.53 -24.59 1.86
C ILE A 28 11.84 -23.10 1.83
N THR A 29 11.62 -22.51 0.66
CA THR A 29 11.74 -21.06 0.51
C THR A 29 10.45 -20.43 1.02
N THR A 30 10.56 -19.54 2.01
CA THR A 30 9.44 -18.73 2.52
C THR A 30 8.58 -18.20 1.38
N GLN A 31 7.29 -18.48 1.39
CA GLN A 31 6.38 -18.02 0.34
C GLN A 31 5.78 -16.66 0.72
N ILE A 32 6.19 -15.62 0.00
CA ILE A 32 5.71 -14.25 0.21
C ILE A 32 4.75 -13.88 -0.92
N LYS A 33 3.55 -13.40 -0.58
CA LYS A 33 2.59 -12.88 -1.57
C LYS A 33 2.26 -11.42 -1.30
N VAL A 34 2.07 -10.67 -2.36
CA VAL A 34 1.65 -9.27 -2.33
C VAL A 34 0.28 -9.14 -2.95
N ILE A 35 -0.69 -8.68 -2.17
CA ILE A 35 -2.08 -8.59 -2.59
C ILE A 35 -2.47 -7.12 -2.76
N GLY A 36 -2.67 -6.70 -4.00
CA GLY A 36 -3.16 -5.38 -4.33
C GLY A 36 -4.69 -5.33 -4.35
N VAL A 37 -5.30 -4.63 -3.41
CA VAL A 37 -6.75 -4.59 -3.23
C VAL A 37 -7.35 -3.28 -3.75
N GLY A 38 -8.28 -3.40 -4.71
CA GLY A 38 -8.94 -2.26 -5.35
C GLY A 38 -8.05 -1.52 -6.35
N GLY A 39 -8.46 -0.34 -6.80
CA GLY A 39 -7.73 0.43 -7.82
C GLY A 39 -6.32 0.86 -7.36
N GLY A 40 -6.21 1.49 -6.19
CA GLY A 40 -4.91 1.95 -5.67
C GLY A 40 -3.94 0.80 -5.41
N GLY A 41 -4.38 -0.26 -4.72
CA GLY A 41 -3.55 -1.44 -4.50
C GLY A 41 -3.15 -2.15 -5.79
N GLY A 42 -4.06 -2.23 -6.77
CA GLY A 42 -3.76 -2.78 -8.10
C GLY A 42 -2.70 -1.97 -8.86
N ASN A 43 -2.73 -0.64 -8.78
CA ASN A 43 -1.72 0.23 -9.39
C ASN A 43 -0.35 0.03 -8.74
N ALA A 44 -0.30 -0.05 -7.40
CA ALA A 44 0.93 -0.33 -6.67
C ALA A 44 1.54 -1.69 -7.08
N VAL A 45 0.71 -2.74 -7.17
CA VAL A 45 1.15 -4.06 -7.64
C VAL A 45 1.67 -4.01 -9.08
N ASN A 46 0.97 -3.33 -10.00
CA ASN A 46 1.46 -3.19 -11.36
C ASN A 46 2.85 -2.55 -11.40
N ARG A 47 3.06 -1.51 -10.59
CA ARG A 47 4.36 -0.85 -10.50
C ARG A 47 5.43 -1.75 -9.89
N MET A 48 5.10 -2.56 -8.88
CA MET A 48 6.03 -3.54 -8.29
C MET A 48 6.48 -4.58 -9.33
N VAL A 49 5.55 -5.07 -10.14
CA VAL A 49 5.85 -5.99 -11.26
C VAL A 49 6.71 -5.32 -12.33
N GLU A 50 6.37 -4.09 -12.74
CA GLU A 50 7.13 -3.31 -13.72
C GLU A 50 8.56 -2.98 -13.25
N SER A 51 8.72 -2.75 -11.94
CA SER A 51 10.04 -2.50 -11.32
C SER A 51 10.83 -3.76 -11.03
N GLY A 52 10.30 -4.94 -11.36
CA GLY A 52 11.01 -6.21 -11.21
C GLY A 52 11.29 -6.60 -9.76
N VAL A 53 10.40 -6.26 -8.82
CA VAL A 53 10.56 -6.68 -7.42
C VAL A 53 10.61 -8.19 -7.33
N LEU A 54 11.68 -8.72 -6.75
CA LEU A 54 11.96 -10.14 -6.64
C LEU A 54 11.43 -10.72 -5.32
N GLY A 55 11.29 -12.04 -5.28
CA GLY A 55 11.00 -12.78 -4.04
C GLY A 55 9.53 -12.81 -3.61
N ALA A 56 8.62 -12.17 -4.33
CA ALA A 56 7.19 -12.16 -4.00
C ALA A 56 6.31 -12.53 -5.20
N GLU A 57 5.18 -13.18 -4.92
CA GLU A 57 4.13 -13.45 -5.89
C GLU A 57 3.05 -12.35 -5.82
N PHE A 58 2.59 -11.85 -6.96
CA PHE A 58 1.70 -10.70 -7.05
C PHE A 58 0.27 -11.11 -7.39
N ILE A 59 -0.68 -10.69 -6.55
CA ILE A 59 -2.10 -10.95 -6.70
C ILE A 59 -2.87 -9.62 -6.76
N ALA A 60 -3.66 -9.42 -7.82
CA ALA A 60 -4.57 -8.28 -7.90
C ALA A 60 -6.00 -8.71 -7.56
N VAL A 61 -6.63 -8.03 -6.61
CA VAL A 61 -7.99 -8.29 -6.14
C VAL A 61 -8.84 -7.05 -6.39
N ASN A 62 -9.93 -7.19 -7.16
CA ASN A 62 -10.83 -6.06 -7.41
C ASN A 62 -12.27 -6.52 -7.66
N THR A 63 -13.22 -5.62 -7.40
CA THR A 63 -14.63 -5.75 -7.81
C THR A 63 -14.88 -5.29 -9.25
N ASP A 64 -13.91 -4.58 -9.86
CA ASP A 64 -13.98 -4.07 -11.23
C ASP A 64 -13.17 -4.97 -12.17
N LYS A 65 -13.90 -5.64 -13.09
CA LYS A 65 -13.31 -6.57 -14.05
C LYS A 65 -12.41 -5.86 -15.08
N GLN A 66 -12.76 -4.63 -15.46
CA GLN A 66 -11.99 -3.89 -16.46
C GLN A 66 -10.59 -3.56 -15.93
N ILE A 67 -10.52 -3.10 -14.69
CA ILE A 67 -9.23 -2.82 -14.02
C ILE A 67 -8.37 -4.09 -13.92
N LEU A 68 -8.97 -5.23 -13.54
CA LEU A 68 -8.24 -6.50 -13.46
C LEU A 68 -7.69 -6.97 -14.80
N THR A 69 -8.39 -6.71 -15.90
CA THR A 69 -7.92 -7.08 -17.25
C THR A 69 -6.58 -6.41 -17.58
N HIS A 70 -6.41 -5.16 -17.14
CA HIS A 70 -5.19 -4.37 -17.39
C HIS A 70 -4.10 -4.55 -16.31
N SER A 71 -4.34 -5.36 -15.29
CA SER A 71 -3.33 -5.60 -14.25
C SER A 71 -2.18 -6.45 -14.78
N SER A 72 -0.96 -6.12 -14.34
CA SER A 72 0.29 -6.87 -14.60
C SER A 72 0.52 -8.00 -13.59
N ALA A 73 -0.36 -8.15 -12.57
CA ALA A 73 -0.23 -9.17 -11.55
C ALA A 73 -0.30 -10.59 -12.13
N THR A 74 0.46 -11.51 -11.52
CA THR A 74 0.49 -12.94 -11.89
C THR A 74 -0.87 -13.59 -11.71
N HIS A 75 -1.53 -13.30 -10.59
CA HIS A 75 -2.87 -13.79 -10.29
C HIS A 75 -3.86 -12.63 -10.19
N LYS A 76 -5.06 -12.84 -10.74
CA LYS A 76 -6.13 -11.83 -10.77
C LYS A 76 -7.40 -12.43 -10.21
N ILE A 77 -7.91 -11.85 -9.12
CA ILE A 77 -9.11 -12.34 -8.44
C ILE A 77 -10.20 -11.28 -8.53
N GLN A 78 -11.26 -11.57 -9.25
CA GLN A 78 -12.47 -10.77 -9.22
C GLN A 78 -13.30 -11.18 -8.01
N ILE A 79 -13.61 -10.22 -7.13
CA ILE A 79 -14.46 -10.45 -5.95
C ILE A 79 -15.85 -9.85 -6.14
N GLY A 80 -16.87 -10.48 -5.52
CA GLY A 80 -18.24 -9.98 -5.52
C GLY A 80 -18.89 -9.98 -6.90
N GLU A 81 -18.69 -11.04 -7.69
CA GLU A 81 -19.22 -11.13 -9.07
C GLU A 81 -20.75 -11.01 -9.10
N LYS A 82 -21.45 -11.66 -8.17
CA LYS A 82 -22.91 -11.61 -8.07
C LYS A 82 -23.40 -10.23 -7.61
N LEU A 83 -22.66 -9.63 -6.67
CA LEU A 83 -23.06 -8.38 -6.04
C LEU A 83 -22.79 -7.17 -6.94
N THR A 84 -21.62 -7.12 -7.60
CA THR A 84 -21.16 -5.93 -8.36
C THR A 84 -21.28 -6.11 -9.87
N LYS A 85 -21.44 -7.33 -10.36
CA LYS A 85 -21.44 -7.68 -11.80
C LYS A 85 -20.20 -7.17 -12.54
N GLY A 86 -19.05 -7.04 -11.82
CA GLY A 86 -17.80 -6.54 -12.38
C GLY A 86 -17.74 -5.03 -12.60
N GLN A 87 -18.69 -4.25 -12.05
CA GLN A 87 -18.77 -2.79 -12.23
C GLN A 87 -18.15 -1.98 -11.07
N GLY A 88 -17.46 -2.65 -10.15
CA GLY A 88 -16.84 -2.01 -9.00
C GLY A 88 -17.80 -1.79 -7.82
N ALA A 89 -17.25 -1.33 -6.68
CA ALA A 89 -17.99 -1.10 -5.44
C ALA A 89 -18.66 0.30 -5.35
N GLY A 90 -18.48 1.17 -6.35
CA GLY A 90 -19.10 2.50 -6.39
C GLY A 90 -18.74 3.41 -5.21
N GLY A 91 -17.52 3.31 -4.69
CA GLY A 91 -17.03 4.11 -3.56
C GLY A 91 -17.68 3.78 -2.21
N ARG A 92 -18.30 2.60 -2.08
CA ARG A 92 -18.97 2.13 -0.86
C ARG A 92 -18.20 0.97 -0.23
N PRO A 93 -17.54 1.15 0.94
CA PRO A 93 -16.77 0.11 1.61
C PRO A 93 -17.61 -1.13 1.96
N GLU A 94 -18.88 -0.95 2.33
CA GLU A 94 -19.77 -2.06 2.70
C GLU A 94 -20.01 -3.03 1.53
N ILE A 95 -19.92 -2.52 0.28
CA ILE A 95 -19.99 -3.38 -0.92
C ILE A 95 -18.68 -4.11 -1.13
N GLY A 96 -17.54 -3.43 -0.91
CA GLY A 96 -16.22 -4.06 -0.96
C GLY A 96 -16.08 -5.22 0.03
N GLU A 97 -16.49 -5.00 1.28
CA GLU A 97 -16.53 -5.99 2.34
C GLU A 97 -17.39 -7.22 1.96
N LYS A 98 -18.65 -6.99 1.59
CA LYS A 98 -19.55 -8.07 1.15
C LYS A 98 -19.04 -8.81 -0.08
N SER A 99 -18.35 -8.13 -0.99
CA SER A 99 -17.76 -8.74 -2.17
C SER A 99 -16.60 -9.67 -1.81
N ALA A 100 -15.78 -9.31 -0.82
CA ALA A 100 -14.72 -10.16 -0.31
C ALA A 100 -15.28 -11.38 0.44
N GLU A 101 -16.33 -11.18 1.25
CA GLU A 101 -17.02 -12.30 1.93
C GLU A 101 -17.67 -13.27 0.93
N GLU A 102 -18.29 -12.78 -0.15
CA GLU A 102 -18.84 -13.63 -1.22
C GLU A 102 -17.76 -14.52 -1.84
N SER A 103 -16.53 -14.01 -1.94
CA SER A 103 -15.41 -14.68 -2.62
C SER A 103 -14.40 -15.29 -1.64
N ARG A 104 -14.79 -15.53 -0.38
CA ARG A 104 -13.92 -16.00 0.71
C ARG A 104 -13.14 -17.27 0.34
N ASP A 105 -13.80 -18.23 -0.27
CA ASP A 105 -13.18 -19.50 -0.64
C ASP A 105 -12.08 -19.31 -1.69
N VAL A 106 -12.33 -18.50 -2.70
CA VAL A 106 -11.36 -18.18 -3.76
C VAL A 106 -10.13 -17.47 -3.18
N ILE A 107 -10.35 -16.53 -2.26
CA ILE A 107 -9.27 -15.82 -1.57
C ILE A 107 -8.46 -16.79 -0.71
N SER A 108 -9.13 -17.63 0.09
CA SER A 108 -8.48 -18.63 0.93
C SER A 108 -7.64 -19.62 0.11
N ASP A 109 -8.17 -20.08 -1.03
CA ASP A 109 -7.43 -20.98 -1.93
C ASP A 109 -6.17 -20.33 -2.50
N ALA A 110 -6.24 -19.04 -2.85
CA ALA A 110 -5.09 -18.29 -3.35
C ALA A 110 -4.01 -18.05 -2.28
N LEU A 111 -4.37 -18.12 -0.99
CA LEU A 111 -3.44 -17.92 0.13
C LEU A 111 -2.81 -19.22 0.65
N LYS A 112 -3.22 -20.38 0.16
CA LYS A 112 -2.64 -21.67 0.61
C LYS A 112 -1.14 -21.73 0.37
N GLY A 113 -0.42 -22.27 1.35
CA GLY A 113 1.04 -22.44 1.28
C GLY A 113 1.83 -21.13 1.36
N THR A 114 1.22 -20.04 1.84
CA THR A 114 1.86 -18.74 2.03
C THR A 114 2.30 -18.59 3.48
N ASP A 115 3.53 -18.12 3.71
CA ASP A 115 4.07 -17.83 5.04
C ASP A 115 3.85 -16.38 5.45
N MET A 116 3.92 -15.45 4.48
CA MET A 116 3.74 -14.02 4.69
C MET A 116 2.96 -13.36 3.56
N ILE A 117 2.07 -12.44 3.92
CA ILE A 117 1.38 -11.60 2.94
C ILE A 117 1.56 -10.11 3.23
N PHE A 118 1.73 -9.36 2.15
CA PHE A 118 1.55 -7.92 2.14
C PHE A 118 0.20 -7.57 1.53
N ILE A 119 -0.61 -6.80 2.24
CA ILE A 119 -1.88 -6.28 1.74
C ILE A 119 -1.69 -4.80 1.44
N THR A 120 -1.71 -4.44 0.15
CA THR A 120 -1.60 -3.05 -0.27
C THR A 120 -2.94 -2.53 -0.79
N ALA A 121 -3.35 -1.35 -0.30
CA ALA A 121 -4.59 -0.73 -0.70
C ALA A 121 -4.57 0.80 -0.55
N GLY A 122 -5.26 1.50 -1.43
CA GLY A 122 -5.61 2.90 -1.23
C GLY A 122 -6.90 3.00 -0.41
N MET A 123 -6.79 3.55 0.80
CA MET A 123 -7.94 3.71 1.69
C MET A 123 -8.81 4.92 1.30
N GLY A 124 -10.10 4.84 1.60
CA GLY A 124 -11.09 5.88 1.26
C GLY A 124 -11.93 5.56 0.01
N GLY A 125 -11.57 4.50 -0.73
CA GLY A 125 -12.39 3.95 -1.81
C GLY A 125 -13.41 2.92 -1.33
N GLY A 126 -14.06 2.22 -2.26
CA GLY A 126 -15.01 1.15 -1.93
C GLY A 126 -14.31 -0.19 -1.73
N THR A 127 -13.64 -0.69 -2.78
CA THR A 127 -13.06 -2.04 -2.78
C THR A 127 -11.89 -2.16 -1.81
N GLY A 128 -10.87 -1.28 -1.90
CA GLY A 128 -9.70 -1.33 -1.01
C GLY A 128 -10.07 -1.23 0.46
N THR A 129 -10.87 -0.22 0.81
CA THR A 129 -11.28 0.05 2.19
C THR A 129 -12.11 -1.08 2.81
N GLY A 130 -13.01 -1.70 2.01
CA GLY A 130 -13.90 -2.74 2.51
C GLY A 130 -13.33 -4.15 2.43
N ALA A 131 -12.62 -4.50 1.35
CA ALA A 131 -12.15 -5.86 1.12
C ALA A 131 -10.82 -6.16 1.83
N ALA A 132 -9.92 -5.18 1.99
CA ALA A 132 -8.61 -5.42 2.62
C ALA A 132 -8.72 -5.99 4.04
N PRO A 133 -9.60 -5.48 4.95
CA PRO A 133 -9.77 -6.07 6.28
C PRO A 133 -10.28 -7.52 6.25
N VAL A 134 -11.13 -7.86 5.29
CA VAL A 134 -11.66 -9.23 5.14
C VAL A 134 -10.55 -10.18 4.68
N ILE A 135 -9.75 -9.77 3.70
CA ILE A 135 -8.60 -10.55 3.21
C ILE A 135 -7.58 -10.75 4.34
N ALA A 136 -7.30 -9.69 5.12
CA ALA A 136 -6.41 -9.75 6.27
C ALA A 136 -6.89 -10.76 7.30
N ARG A 137 -8.18 -10.74 7.64
CA ARG A 137 -8.78 -11.71 8.58
C ARG A 137 -8.65 -13.14 8.08
N ILE A 138 -8.92 -13.40 6.79
CA ILE A 138 -8.77 -14.73 6.19
C ILE A 138 -7.33 -15.21 6.35
N ALA A 139 -6.35 -14.37 6.08
CA ALA A 139 -4.93 -14.70 6.19
C ALA A 139 -4.51 -14.96 7.64
N LYS A 140 -4.95 -14.10 8.58
CA LYS A 140 -4.68 -14.25 10.01
C LYS A 140 -5.31 -15.55 10.57
N ASP A 141 -6.55 -15.88 10.13
CA ASP A 141 -7.22 -17.14 10.47
C ASP A 141 -6.43 -18.39 9.99
N MET A 142 -5.67 -18.24 8.90
CA MET A 142 -4.79 -19.27 8.34
C MET A 142 -3.39 -19.32 9.00
N GLY A 143 -3.10 -18.41 9.93
CA GLY A 143 -1.81 -18.32 10.61
C GLY A 143 -0.69 -17.69 9.78
N ILE A 144 -1.02 -16.96 8.72
CA ILE A 144 -0.08 -16.29 7.81
C ILE A 144 0.32 -14.94 8.41
N LEU A 145 1.62 -14.62 8.46
CA LEU A 145 2.10 -13.31 8.87
C LEU A 145 1.54 -12.23 7.93
N THR A 146 0.71 -11.34 8.47
CA THR A 146 -0.07 -10.38 7.67
C THR A 146 0.38 -8.95 7.92
N VAL A 147 0.96 -8.31 6.91
CA VAL A 147 1.43 -6.92 6.95
C VAL A 147 0.58 -6.06 6.02
N GLY A 148 -0.06 -5.03 6.58
CA GLY A 148 -0.78 -4.03 5.80
C GLY A 148 0.13 -2.87 5.43
N VAL A 149 0.17 -2.49 4.14
CA VAL A 149 0.86 -1.27 3.67
C VAL A 149 -0.14 -0.46 2.86
N VAL A 150 -0.70 0.57 3.46
CA VAL A 150 -1.85 1.28 2.88
C VAL A 150 -1.65 2.78 2.83
N THR A 151 -2.29 3.44 1.85
CA THR A 151 -2.23 4.89 1.74
C THR A 151 -3.51 5.56 2.25
N ARG A 152 -3.33 6.72 2.89
CA ARG A 152 -4.43 7.62 3.28
C ARG A 152 -4.64 8.66 2.18
N PRO A 153 -5.88 8.97 1.76
CA PRO A 153 -6.17 9.88 0.66
C PRO A 153 -5.67 11.30 0.91
N PHE A 154 -5.41 12.05 -0.16
CA PHE A 154 -5.11 13.47 -0.09
C PHE A 154 -6.29 14.29 0.46
N LYS A 155 -6.01 15.44 1.09
CA LYS A 155 -7.05 16.34 1.62
C LYS A 155 -8.04 16.82 0.56
N PHE A 156 -7.57 17.06 -0.68
CA PHE A 156 -8.42 17.50 -1.78
C PHE A 156 -9.43 16.45 -2.25
N GLU A 157 -9.23 15.16 -1.92
CA GLU A 157 -10.19 14.09 -2.25
C GLU A 157 -11.50 14.16 -1.46
N GLY A 158 -11.53 14.97 -0.42
CA GLY A 158 -12.72 15.33 0.34
C GLY A 158 -12.92 14.57 1.65
N LYS A 159 -13.63 15.21 2.58
CA LYS A 159 -13.85 14.72 3.95
C LYS A 159 -14.48 13.33 4.01
N LYS A 160 -15.39 13.00 3.07
CA LYS A 160 -16.04 11.68 3.03
C LYS A 160 -15.04 10.55 2.84
N LYS A 161 -14.12 10.71 1.87
CA LYS A 161 -13.07 9.69 1.62
C LYS A 161 -12.13 9.56 2.82
N GLN A 162 -11.81 10.65 3.49
CA GLN A 162 -10.95 10.63 4.67
C GLN A 162 -11.58 9.88 5.84
N LEU A 163 -12.87 10.13 6.12
CA LEU A 163 -13.60 9.40 7.15
C LEU A 163 -13.74 7.90 6.82
N GLN A 164 -13.98 7.58 5.55
CA GLN A 164 -14.00 6.19 5.10
C GLN A 164 -12.64 5.53 5.25
N ALA A 165 -11.55 6.24 4.90
CA ALA A 165 -10.19 5.75 5.06
C ALA A 165 -9.86 5.48 6.52
N GLN A 166 -10.21 6.41 7.43
CA GLN A 166 -9.95 6.25 8.86
C GLN A 166 -10.62 4.99 9.42
N LYS A 167 -11.91 4.79 9.13
CA LYS A 167 -12.63 3.57 9.54
C LYS A 167 -12.05 2.30 8.93
N GLY A 168 -11.64 2.36 7.64
CA GLY A 168 -11.02 1.22 6.99
C GLY A 168 -9.67 0.85 7.56
N ILE A 169 -8.86 1.84 7.95
CA ILE A 169 -7.57 1.67 8.62
C ILE A 169 -7.77 1.04 10.00
N GLU A 170 -8.73 1.53 10.79
CA GLU A 170 -9.08 0.96 12.09
C GLU A 170 -9.50 -0.51 11.98
N ASN A 171 -10.40 -0.82 11.04
CA ASN A 171 -10.83 -2.19 10.79
C ASN A 171 -9.68 -3.09 10.29
N LEU A 172 -8.77 -2.55 9.50
CA LEU A 172 -7.62 -3.31 9.00
C LEU A 172 -6.61 -3.59 10.13
N ALA A 173 -6.35 -2.59 11.00
CA ALA A 173 -5.43 -2.71 12.12
C ALA A 173 -5.80 -3.85 13.10
N GLU A 174 -7.10 -4.16 13.24
CA GLU A 174 -7.58 -5.28 14.07
C GLU A 174 -7.28 -6.66 13.45
N ASN A 175 -7.05 -6.70 12.14
CA ASN A 175 -6.94 -7.95 11.36
C ASN A 175 -5.54 -8.19 10.77
N VAL A 176 -4.57 -7.32 10.99
CA VAL A 176 -3.17 -7.50 10.57
C VAL A 176 -2.25 -7.63 11.76
N ASP A 177 -1.05 -8.15 11.56
CA ASP A 177 0.01 -8.20 12.58
C ASP A 177 0.73 -6.85 12.66
N SER A 178 1.05 -6.26 11.51
CA SER A 178 1.66 -4.93 11.39
C SER A 178 0.95 -4.10 10.34
N LEU A 179 0.75 -2.80 10.61
CA LEU A 179 0.10 -1.87 9.70
C LEU A 179 0.93 -0.62 9.47
N ILE A 180 1.42 -0.47 8.25
CA ILE A 180 2.09 0.75 7.78
C ILE A 180 1.05 1.62 7.07
N VAL A 181 0.85 2.83 7.57
CA VAL A 181 -0.06 3.81 6.98
C VAL A 181 0.73 4.96 6.39
N ILE A 182 0.58 5.21 5.11
CA ILE A 182 1.28 6.25 4.36
C ILE A 182 0.32 7.41 4.11
N PRO A 183 0.50 8.57 4.75
CA PRO A 183 -0.32 9.74 4.48
C PRO A 183 0.10 10.39 3.16
N ASN A 184 -0.73 10.33 2.12
CA ASN A 184 -0.41 10.94 0.82
C ASN A 184 -0.10 12.44 0.92
N GLU A 185 -0.64 13.12 1.92
CA GLU A 185 -0.35 14.55 2.14
C GLU A 185 1.12 14.83 2.46
N GLN A 186 1.80 13.87 3.14
CA GLN A 186 3.23 13.98 3.49
C GLN A 186 4.14 13.83 2.27
N LEU A 187 3.68 13.18 1.20
CA LEU A 187 4.45 13.04 -0.04
C LEU A 187 4.81 14.40 -0.65
N LYS A 188 3.97 15.42 -0.41
CA LYS A 188 4.27 16.80 -0.85
C LYS A 188 5.51 17.37 -0.18
N ALA A 189 5.77 17.00 1.07
CA ALA A 189 6.94 17.45 1.81
C ALA A 189 8.23 16.79 1.31
N MET A 190 8.15 15.56 0.81
CA MET A 190 9.30 14.84 0.24
C MET A 190 9.85 15.47 -1.04
N ASN A 191 9.02 16.18 -1.79
CA ASN A 191 9.42 16.81 -3.06
C ASN A 191 10.12 18.17 -2.87
N ASN A 192 10.70 18.45 -1.69
CA ASN A 192 11.47 19.68 -1.40
C ASN A 192 10.77 20.98 -1.80
N GLY A 193 9.43 21.02 -1.73
CA GLY A 193 8.62 22.19 -2.06
C GLY A 193 8.49 22.48 -3.57
N GLN A 194 8.98 21.60 -4.43
CA GLN A 194 8.79 21.72 -5.87
C GLN A 194 7.32 21.45 -6.25
N LYS A 195 6.86 22.08 -7.32
CA LYS A 195 5.50 21.85 -7.85
C LYS A 195 5.42 20.42 -8.39
N MET A 196 4.46 19.68 -7.89
CA MET A 196 4.16 18.30 -8.30
C MET A 196 2.86 18.27 -9.10
N THR A 197 2.85 17.56 -10.21
CA THR A 197 1.63 17.32 -10.98
C THR A 197 0.75 16.28 -10.26
N PHE A 198 -0.53 16.24 -10.61
CA PHE A 198 -1.46 15.24 -10.06
C PHE A 198 -0.98 13.80 -10.32
N VAL A 199 -0.49 13.53 -11.53
CA VAL A 199 0.01 12.20 -11.91
C VAL A 199 1.26 11.82 -11.11
N GLU A 200 2.18 12.75 -10.92
CA GLU A 200 3.40 12.53 -10.12
C GLU A 200 3.07 12.24 -8.66
N ALA A 201 2.08 12.92 -8.08
CA ALA A 201 1.66 12.68 -6.70
C ALA A 201 1.17 11.25 -6.47
N PHE A 202 0.38 10.70 -7.39
CA PHE A 202 -0.07 9.31 -7.29
C PHE A 202 1.04 8.31 -7.62
N LYS A 203 1.90 8.63 -8.59
CA LYS A 203 3.09 7.80 -8.85
C LYS A 203 4.00 7.70 -7.62
N MET A 204 4.21 8.80 -6.92
CA MET A 204 5.00 8.79 -5.69
C MET A 204 4.32 7.96 -4.57
N ALA A 205 2.99 8.01 -4.46
CA ALA A 205 2.28 7.14 -3.52
C ALA A 205 2.50 5.64 -3.83
N ASP A 206 2.43 5.26 -5.11
CA ASP A 206 2.69 3.90 -5.55
C ASP A 206 4.17 3.51 -5.34
N GLU A 207 5.12 4.44 -5.50
CA GLU A 207 6.56 4.23 -5.23
C GLU A 207 6.83 3.97 -3.76
N VAL A 208 6.20 4.72 -2.86
CA VAL A 208 6.35 4.49 -1.42
C VAL A 208 5.80 3.14 -1.01
N LEU A 209 4.64 2.72 -1.56
CA LEU A 209 4.11 1.37 -1.35
C LEU A 209 5.07 0.30 -1.88
N LEU A 210 5.67 0.53 -3.04
CA LEU A 210 6.68 -0.36 -3.62
C LEU A 210 7.89 -0.48 -2.68
N HIS A 211 8.47 0.63 -2.21
CA HIS A 211 9.61 0.61 -1.30
C HIS A 211 9.29 -0.11 0.00
N GLY A 212 8.10 0.07 0.56
CA GLY A 212 7.67 -0.62 1.77
C GLY A 212 7.61 -2.13 1.63
N VAL A 213 7.18 -2.63 0.49
CA VAL A 213 7.13 -4.07 0.21
C VAL A 213 8.50 -4.59 -0.22
N LYS A 214 9.17 -3.88 -1.12
CA LYS A 214 10.47 -4.27 -1.69
C LYS A 214 11.52 -4.46 -0.60
N SER A 215 11.66 -3.49 0.31
CA SER A 215 12.66 -3.52 1.37
C SER A 215 12.57 -4.75 2.28
N ILE A 216 11.37 -5.24 2.56
CA ILE A 216 11.19 -6.43 3.39
C ILE A 216 11.33 -7.71 2.57
N SER A 217 10.69 -7.78 1.39
CA SER A 217 10.69 -9.01 0.59
C SER A 217 12.07 -9.36 0.07
N GLU A 218 12.85 -8.37 -0.34
CA GLU A 218 14.22 -8.58 -0.81
C GLU A 218 15.18 -9.01 0.30
N LEU A 219 15.07 -8.43 1.50
CA LEU A 219 15.88 -8.84 2.65
C LEU A 219 15.68 -10.29 3.05
N ILE A 220 14.48 -10.85 2.85
CA ILE A 220 14.16 -12.24 3.18
C ILE A 220 14.55 -13.20 2.05
N LYS A 221 14.32 -12.80 0.79
CA LYS A 221 14.33 -13.72 -0.35
C LYS A 221 15.53 -13.60 -1.25
N VAL A 222 16.07 -12.39 -1.42
CA VAL A 222 17.20 -12.18 -2.31
C VAL A 222 18.49 -12.50 -1.55
N PRO A 223 19.31 -13.45 -2.04
CA PRO A 223 20.60 -13.72 -1.41
C PRO A 223 21.47 -12.46 -1.40
N GLY A 224 21.56 -11.81 -0.26
CA GLY A 224 22.43 -10.66 -0.01
C GLY A 224 23.69 -11.06 0.76
N PHE A 225 24.49 -10.09 1.15
CA PHE A 225 25.65 -10.33 2.01
C PHE A 225 25.25 -10.60 3.46
N VAL A 226 24.21 -9.90 3.94
CA VAL A 226 23.56 -10.14 5.23
C VAL A 226 22.06 -10.21 5.00
N ASN A 227 21.52 -11.42 5.04
CA ASN A 227 20.08 -11.65 4.92
C ASN A 227 19.43 -11.72 6.29
N LEU A 228 18.18 -11.31 6.33
CA LEU A 228 17.33 -11.52 7.50
C LEU A 228 16.63 -12.88 7.41
N ASP A 229 16.68 -13.62 8.51
CA ASP A 229 15.84 -14.80 8.64
C ASP A 229 14.36 -14.39 8.74
N PHE A 230 13.50 -15.20 8.13
CA PHE A 230 12.04 -15.00 8.25
C PHE A 230 11.57 -14.99 9.72
N ALA A 231 12.26 -15.74 10.59
CA ALA A 231 11.98 -15.74 12.01
C ALA A 231 12.23 -14.39 12.69
N ASP A 232 13.33 -13.69 12.30
CA ASP A 232 13.67 -12.37 12.84
C ASP A 232 12.63 -11.34 12.42
N VAL A 233 12.26 -11.33 11.13
CA VAL A 233 11.20 -10.44 10.63
C VAL A 233 9.87 -10.74 11.32
N THR A 234 9.55 -12.01 11.55
CA THR A 234 8.33 -12.42 12.24
C THR A 234 8.32 -11.94 13.68
N SER A 235 9.45 -12.03 14.41
CA SER A 235 9.52 -11.58 15.82
C SER A 235 9.23 -10.08 15.98
N ILE A 236 9.68 -9.27 15.03
CA ILE A 236 9.51 -7.81 15.03
C ILE A 236 8.12 -7.39 14.53
N MET A 237 7.56 -8.14 13.57
CA MET A 237 6.34 -7.74 12.86
C MET A 237 5.06 -8.35 13.41
N LYS A 238 5.13 -9.53 14.07
CA LYS A 238 3.96 -10.24 14.56
C LYS A 238 3.31 -9.51 15.73
N ASP A 239 2.00 -9.27 15.61
CA ASP A 239 1.19 -8.57 16.61
C ASP A 239 1.77 -7.20 17.04
N ALA A 240 2.61 -6.57 16.19
CA ALA A 240 3.28 -5.32 16.48
C ALA A 240 2.37 -4.08 16.33
N GLY A 241 1.21 -4.24 15.70
CA GLY A 241 0.23 -3.17 15.51
C GLY A 241 0.67 -2.13 14.49
N TYR A 242 0.61 -0.85 14.84
CA TYR A 242 1.05 0.20 13.92
C TYR A 242 2.56 0.21 13.76
N ALA A 243 3.02 0.31 12.51
CA ALA A 243 4.41 0.45 12.13
C ALA A 243 4.62 1.74 11.33
N HIS A 244 5.76 2.36 11.51
CA HIS A 244 6.17 3.54 10.76
C HIS A 244 7.33 3.18 9.84
N MET A 245 7.31 3.73 8.64
CA MET A 245 8.36 3.52 7.65
C MET A 245 8.93 4.87 7.23
N GLY A 246 10.26 4.97 7.27
CA GLY A 246 10.99 6.07 6.68
C GLY A 246 12.03 5.54 5.71
N PHE A 247 12.24 6.24 4.61
CA PHE A 247 13.33 5.91 3.69
C PHE A 247 13.96 7.20 3.16
N ALA A 248 15.25 7.11 2.85
CA ALA A 248 15.96 8.18 2.19
C ALA A 248 17.06 7.60 1.29
N LYS A 249 17.37 8.35 0.25
CA LYS A 249 18.43 8.08 -0.71
C LYS A 249 19.42 9.24 -0.68
N ALA A 250 20.71 8.95 -0.64
CA ALA A 250 21.76 9.94 -0.66
C ALA A 250 22.91 9.47 -1.56
N SER A 251 23.74 10.42 -2.01
CA SER A 251 24.88 10.18 -2.88
C SER A 251 26.12 10.96 -2.41
N GLY A 252 27.30 10.51 -2.79
CA GLY A 252 28.57 11.15 -2.44
C GLY A 252 29.21 10.60 -1.18
N LYS A 253 30.22 11.31 -0.63
CA LYS A 253 31.06 10.81 0.48
C LYS A 253 30.33 10.53 1.77
N ASP A 254 29.32 11.35 2.10
CA ASP A 254 28.58 11.23 3.37
C ASP A 254 27.23 10.53 3.17
N LYS A 255 27.10 9.74 2.05
CA LYS A 255 25.85 9.10 1.62
C LYS A 255 25.16 8.28 2.72
N ALA A 256 25.94 7.51 3.47
CA ALA A 256 25.41 6.68 4.56
C ALA A 256 24.82 7.51 5.70
N THR A 257 25.55 8.53 6.15
CA THR A 257 25.11 9.43 7.22
C THR A 257 23.90 10.28 6.80
N GLU A 258 23.91 10.78 5.56
CA GLU A 258 22.79 11.59 5.02
C GLU A 258 21.54 10.73 4.81
N ALA A 259 21.69 9.52 4.25
CA ALA A 259 20.58 8.59 4.09
C ALA A 259 20.00 8.14 5.44
N ALA A 260 20.85 7.86 6.45
CA ALA A 260 20.40 7.51 7.79
C ALA A 260 19.61 8.66 8.43
N LYS A 261 20.15 9.88 8.43
CA LYS A 261 19.45 11.06 8.94
C LYS A 261 18.14 11.33 8.18
N GLY A 262 18.18 11.20 6.86
CA GLY A 262 17.01 11.39 6.01
C GLY A 262 15.91 10.35 6.28
N SER A 263 16.27 9.09 6.50
CA SER A 263 15.30 8.02 6.79
C SER A 263 14.62 8.23 8.15
N ILE A 264 15.37 8.61 9.18
CA ILE A 264 14.84 8.91 10.53
C ILE A 264 13.99 10.19 10.54
N SER A 265 14.35 11.17 9.71
CA SER A 265 13.64 12.45 9.61
C SER A 265 12.60 12.44 8.48
N SER A 266 12.32 11.29 7.91
CA SER A 266 11.39 11.18 6.78
C SER A 266 10.02 11.74 7.16
N PRO A 267 9.41 12.60 6.32
CA PRO A 267 8.05 13.08 6.54
C PRO A 267 7.00 11.97 6.63
N LEU A 268 7.32 10.77 6.12
CA LEU A 268 6.43 9.61 6.19
C LEU A 268 6.28 9.04 7.60
N LEU A 269 7.26 9.29 8.47
CA LEU A 269 7.15 8.97 9.88
C LEU A 269 6.17 9.94 10.53
N GLU A 270 5.00 9.45 10.96
CA GLU A 270 4.02 10.28 11.69
C GLU A 270 4.51 10.62 13.10
N THR A 271 5.44 9.83 13.64
CA THR A 271 6.04 9.98 14.96
C THR A 271 7.55 9.72 14.90
N SER A 272 8.28 10.14 15.95
CA SER A 272 9.69 9.78 16.11
C SER A 272 9.83 8.27 16.29
N ILE A 273 10.92 7.67 15.83
CA ILE A 273 11.26 6.26 16.07
C ILE A 273 11.65 5.97 17.53
N SER A 274 11.79 7.01 18.36
CA SER A 274 12.29 6.92 19.74
C SER A 274 11.44 6.08 20.70
N GLY A 275 10.27 5.65 20.31
CA GLY A 275 9.41 4.74 21.10
C GLY A 275 9.27 3.35 20.52
N ALA A 276 9.95 3.04 19.43
CA ALA A 276 9.87 1.76 18.76
C ALA A 276 10.60 0.67 19.55
N LYS A 277 9.92 -0.47 19.77
CA LYS A 277 10.49 -1.67 20.39
C LYS A 277 11.10 -2.65 19.41
N GLY A 278 10.72 -2.57 18.13
CA GLY A 278 11.31 -3.34 17.05
C GLY A 278 11.69 -2.42 15.88
N VAL A 279 12.87 -2.61 15.33
CA VAL A 279 13.36 -1.83 14.20
C VAL A 279 14.00 -2.75 13.16
N ILE A 280 13.56 -2.64 11.92
CA ILE A 280 14.17 -3.29 10.77
C ILE A 280 14.87 -2.21 9.95
N ILE A 281 16.15 -2.40 9.65
CA ILE A 281 16.96 -1.50 8.84
C ILE A 281 17.36 -2.22 7.56
N SER A 282 16.97 -1.69 6.41
CA SER A 282 17.34 -2.18 5.10
C SER A 282 18.32 -1.22 4.45
N PHE A 283 19.52 -1.69 4.16
CA PHE A 283 20.51 -0.97 3.38
C PHE A 283 20.48 -1.47 1.94
N THR A 284 20.43 -0.57 0.96
CA THR A 284 20.60 -0.87 -0.45
C THR A 284 21.71 0.04 -0.98
N ALA A 285 22.80 -0.56 -1.47
CA ALA A 285 23.99 0.16 -1.92
C ALA A 285 24.73 -0.62 -3.00
N ALA A 286 25.70 0.03 -3.66
CA ALA A 286 26.62 -0.67 -4.53
C ALA A 286 27.58 -1.58 -3.73
N PRO A 287 28.13 -2.65 -4.33
CA PRO A 287 29.01 -3.61 -3.63
C PRO A 287 30.32 -3.04 -3.06
N ASP A 288 30.68 -1.84 -3.44
CA ASP A 288 31.92 -1.14 -3.03
C ASP A 288 31.74 -0.23 -1.79
N VAL A 289 30.61 -0.35 -1.09
CA VAL A 289 30.33 0.42 0.13
C VAL A 289 31.29 0.04 1.27
N ASP A 290 31.82 1.03 1.98
CA ASP A 290 32.69 0.82 3.12
C ASP A 290 31.91 0.31 4.35
N LEU A 291 32.53 -0.60 5.11
CA LEU A 291 31.93 -1.15 6.34
C LEU A 291 31.69 -0.05 7.40
N ASP A 292 32.63 0.90 7.52
CA ASP A 292 32.52 2.01 8.47
C ASP A 292 31.31 2.90 8.20
N ASP A 293 30.91 3.04 6.93
CA ASP A 293 29.72 3.78 6.49
C ASP A 293 28.43 3.10 6.98
N ILE A 294 28.35 1.79 6.85
CA ILE A 294 27.18 0.99 7.28
C ILE A 294 27.09 1.00 8.81
N GLU A 295 28.23 0.80 9.50
CA GLU A 295 28.30 0.82 10.97
C GLU A 295 27.89 2.18 11.52
N GLY A 296 28.40 3.27 10.94
CA GLY A 296 28.06 4.63 11.33
C GLY A 296 26.58 4.95 11.11
N ALA A 297 26.00 4.52 9.98
CA ALA A 297 24.58 4.71 9.71
C ALA A 297 23.69 3.90 10.65
N ALA A 298 24.03 2.63 10.91
CA ALA A 298 23.32 1.76 11.84
C ALA A 298 23.37 2.32 13.28
N ALA A 299 24.51 2.81 13.72
CA ALA A 299 24.67 3.44 15.03
C ALA A 299 23.77 4.67 15.20
N LEU A 300 23.70 5.55 14.20
CA LEU A 300 22.83 6.72 14.21
C LEU A 300 21.33 6.36 14.34
N ILE A 301 20.90 5.30 13.69
CA ILE A 301 19.51 4.84 13.75
C ILE A 301 19.24 4.20 15.11
N THR A 302 20.16 3.37 15.60
CA THR A 302 20.07 2.69 16.90
C THR A 302 19.99 3.68 18.05
N GLU A 303 20.77 4.77 18.02
CA GLU A 303 20.75 5.81 19.05
C GLU A 303 19.38 6.51 19.16
N GLN A 304 18.61 6.54 18.08
CA GLN A 304 17.28 7.16 18.05
C GLN A 304 16.15 6.20 18.44
N ALA A 305 16.38 4.89 18.46
CA ALA A 305 15.41 3.87 18.87
C ALA A 305 15.29 3.78 20.41
N HIS A 306 14.35 2.98 20.91
CA HIS A 306 14.26 2.69 22.33
C HIS A 306 15.50 1.92 22.80
N PRO A 307 16.05 2.16 24.00
CA PRO A 307 17.22 1.45 24.50
C PRO A 307 17.10 -0.08 24.51
N ASP A 308 15.89 -0.59 24.73
CA ASP A 308 15.58 -2.02 24.74
C ASP A 308 14.96 -2.49 23.40
N ALA A 309 15.15 -1.73 22.32
CA ALA A 309 14.62 -2.11 21.02
C ALA A 309 15.34 -3.33 20.44
N ASP A 310 14.57 -4.26 19.87
CA ASP A 310 15.10 -5.32 19.03
C ASP A 310 15.39 -4.77 17.64
N ILE A 311 16.68 -4.71 17.27
CA ILE A 311 17.12 -4.08 16.04
C ILE A 311 17.75 -5.12 15.15
N THR A 312 17.16 -5.31 13.98
CA THR A 312 17.65 -6.22 12.95
C THR A 312 17.95 -5.44 11.68
N TRP A 313 19.07 -5.73 11.04
CA TRP A 313 19.48 -5.05 9.80
C TRP A 313 19.96 -6.04 8.75
N GLY A 314 19.82 -5.63 7.50
CA GLY A 314 20.33 -6.38 6.37
C GLY A 314 20.77 -5.47 5.24
N ILE A 315 21.59 -6.01 4.33
CA ILE A 315 22.12 -5.29 3.19
C ILE A 315 21.87 -6.06 1.90
N ALA A 316 21.28 -5.36 0.93
CA ALA A 316 21.11 -5.81 -0.44
C ALA A 316 22.04 -4.98 -1.34
N PHE A 317 22.77 -5.63 -2.23
CA PHE A 317 23.60 -4.95 -3.22
C PHE A 317 22.82 -4.77 -4.53
N ASP A 318 22.89 -3.56 -5.08
CA ASP A 318 22.29 -3.19 -6.35
C ASP A 318 23.36 -2.47 -7.20
N ASP A 319 23.84 -3.13 -8.23
CA ASP A 319 24.88 -2.60 -9.13
C ASP A 319 24.44 -1.31 -9.86
N SER A 320 23.13 -1.01 -9.88
CA SER A 320 22.61 0.21 -10.50
C SER A 320 22.72 1.45 -9.61
N MET A 321 23.11 1.27 -8.34
CA MET A 321 23.16 2.36 -7.35
C MET A 321 24.44 3.23 -7.46
N ASP A 322 25.43 2.85 -8.26
CA ASP A 322 26.71 3.57 -8.43
C ASP A 322 27.23 4.19 -7.10
N ASP A 323 27.23 5.52 -6.98
CA ASP A 323 27.64 6.26 -5.77
C ASP A 323 26.47 6.62 -4.84
N GLU A 324 25.36 5.91 -4.93
CA GLU A 324 24.16 6.16 -4.13
C GLU A 324 23.97 5.09 -3.06
N MET A 325 23.31 5.46 -1.96
CA MET A 325 22.86 4.54 -0.93
C MET A 325 21.42 4.88 -0.56
N MET A 326 20.58 3.86 -0.40
CA MET A 326 19.24 3.98 0.12
C MET A 326 19.13 3.23 1.44
N ILE A 327 18.55 3.90 2.44
CA ILE A 327 18.27 3.31 3.74
C ILE A 327 16.77 3.37 3.98
N THR A 328 16.18 2.22 4.29
CA THR A 328 14.79 2.10 4.72
C THR A 328 14.74 1.64 6.16
N VAL A 329 14.02 2.37 7.00
CA VAL A 329 13.82 2.05 8.42
C VAL A 329 12.35 1.75 8.64
N ILE A 330 12.05 0.60 9.23
CA ILE A 330 10.71 0.20 9.62
C ILE A 330 10.72 0.05 11.14
N ALA A 331 9.93 0.88 11.81
CA ALA A 331 9.84 0.92 13.27
C ALA A 331 8.46 0.41 13.72
N THR A 332 8.45 -0.49 14.70
CA THR A 332 7.26 -1.20 15.19
C THR A 332 7.17 -1.19 16.71
N GLY A 333 6.05 -1.66 17.27
CA GLY A 333 5.93 -1.89 18.71
C GLY A 333 5.82 -0.60 19.54
N PHE A 334 5.19 0.44 19.02
CA PHE A 334 4.93 1.67 19.76
C PHE A 334 3.90 1.43 20.88
N GLU A 335 4.19 1.86 22.11
CA GLU A 335 3.26 1.72 23.24
C GLU A 335 2.00 2.58 23.09
N ASP A 336 2.14 3.77 22.54
CA ASP A 336 1.02 4.63 22.21
C ASP A 336 0.49 4.29 20.82
N LYS A 337 -0.82 3.98 20.73
CA LYS A 337 -1.50 4.07 19.42
C LYS A 337 -1.16 5.44 18.87
N PRO A 338 -0.61 5.54 17.65
CA PRO A 338 -0.33 6.85 17.09
C PRO A 338 -1.63 7.63 17.26
N LYS A 339 -1.56 8.72 17.99
CA LYS A 339 -2.61 9.73 17.96
C LYS A 339 -2.55 10.20 16.51
N SER A 340 -3.16 9.40 15.64
CA SER A 340 -3.51 9.83 14.29
C SER A 340 -3.88 11.27 14.49
N ALA A 341 -3.23 12.20 13.78
CA ALA A 341 -3.59 13.60 13.86
C ALA A 341 -5.07 13.64 13.57
N MET A 342 -5.85 13.38 14.62
CA MET A 342 -7.28 13.55 14.63
C MET A 342 -7.40 14.95 14.08
N TYR A 343 -8.05 15.08 12.93
CA TYR A 343 -8.62 16.36 12.60
C TYR A 343 -9.20 16.85 13.91
N PRO A 344 -8.76 18.01 14.46
CA PRO A 344 -9.34 18.48 15.68
C PRO A 344 -10.83 18.35 15.42
N GLU A 345 -11.51 17.50 16.20
CA GLU A 345 -12.97 17.53 16.22
C GLU A 345 -13.25 19.02 16.36
N GLU A 346 -13.78 19.65 15.31
CA GLU A 346 -14.46 20.91 15.47
C GLU A 346 -15.48 20.57 16.53
N GLN A 347 -15.13 20.87 17.79
CA GLN A 347 -16.10 20.88 18.87
C GLN A 347 -17.29 21.60 18.29
N PRO A 348 -18.49 21.00 18.32
CA PRO A 348 -19.67 21.69 17.84
C PRO A 348 -19.59 23.07 18.46
N LYS A 349 -19.43 24.10 17.62
CA LYS A 349 -19.41 25.49 18.06
C LYS A 349 -20.56 25.60 19.07
N ALA A 350 -20.21 25.75 20.36
CA ALA A 350 -21.23 26.01 21.37
C ALA A 350 -22.06 27.12 20.80
N GLU A 351 -23.33 26.81 20.54
CA GLU A 351 -24.30 27.81 20.13
C GLU A 351 -24.14 28.98 21.10
N ALA A 352 -23.79 30.13 20.56
CA ALA A 352 -23.73 31.35 21.33
C ALA A 352 -25.08 31.48 22.03
N PRO A 353 -25.14 31.81 23.34
CA PRO A 353 -26.39 31.90 24.07
C PRO A 353 -27.31 32.87 23.31
N ALA A 354 -28.46 32.34 22.92
CA ALA A 354 -29.50 33.11 22.24
C ALA A 354 -29.79 34.39 23.03
N ALA A 355 -29.62 35.54 22.39
CA ALA A 355 -30.06 36.81 22.94
C ALA A 355 -31.56 36.72 23.26
N PRO A 356 -32.05 37.32 24.38
CA PRO A 356 -33.44 37.21 24.80
C PRO A 356 -34.34 37.79 23.71
N ALA A 357 -35.31 37.00 23.28
CA ALA A 357 -36.32 37.35 22.30
C ALA A 357 -37.09 38.58 22.80
N ALA A 358 -37.03 39.67 22.06
CA ALA A 358 -37.92 40.79 22.23
C ALA A 358 -39.36 40.32 21.94
N GLN A 359 -40.22 40.43 22.90
CA GLN A 359 -41.67 40.19 22.78
C GLN A 359 -42.25 41.26 21.86
N THR A 360 -42.61 40.89 20.63
CA THR A 360 -43.43 41.70 19.74
C THR A 360 -44.89 41.33 20.00
N GLU A 361 -45.64 42.30 20.56
CA GLU A 361 -47.09 42.24 20.72
C GLU A 361 -47.77 42.04 19.38
N TYR A 362 -48.55 40.97 19.27
CA TYR A 362 -49.45 40.77 18.13
C TYR A 362 -50.70 41.62 18.33
N VAL A 363 -50.84 42.67 17.52
CA VAL A 363 -52.08 43.36 17.33
C VAL A 363 -52.99 42.51 16.44
N GLN A 364 -54.10 42.00 17.01
CA GLN A 364 -55.17 41.34 16.26
C GLN A 364 -55.88 42.37 15.41
N THR A 365 -55.83 42.23 14.09
CA THR A 365 -56.85 42.89 13.22
C THR A 365 -57.63 41.82 12.46
N SER A 366 -58.92 42.05 12.51
CA SER A 366 -60.03 41.17 12.16
C SER A 366 -60.08 40.76 10.66
N ILE A 367 -60.56 39.59 10.51
CA ILE A 367 -61.04 38.77 9.42
C ILE A 367 -61.89 39.52 8.37
N ALA A 368 -61.52 39.38 7.06
CA ALA A 368 -62.49 39.52 5.97
C ALA A 368 -62.33 38.26 5.05
N GLN A 369 -63.47 37.68 4.69
CA GLN A 369 -63.65 36.42 3.99
C GLN A 369 -63.23 36.47 2.50
N PRO A 370 -62.96 35.29 1.88
CA PRO A 370 -62.29 35.18 0.60
C PRO A 370 -63.25 35.27 -0.60
N ALA A 371 -62.79 35.92 -1.67
CA ALA A 371 -63.39 35.88 -3.00
C ALA A 371 -62.89 34.67 -3.80
N LYS A 372 -63.77 34.07 -4.59
CA LYS A 372 -63.58 32.89 -5.44
C LYS A 372 -62.49 33.10 -6.52
N PRO A 373 -61.82 32.04 -6.91
CA PRO A 373 -60.76 32.13 -7.93
C PRO A 373 -61.31 32.20 -9.34
N VAL A 374 -60.76 33.13 -10.14
CA VAL A 374 -60.92 33.21 -11.59
C VAL A 374 -59.76 32.43 -12.21
N ALA A 375 -60.12 31.58 -13.19
CA ALA A 375 -59.17 30.75 -13.95
C ALA A 375 -58.24 31.61 -14.82
N PRO A 376 -56.94 31.23 -14.96
CA PRO A 376 -56.06 31.91 -15.86
C PRO A 376 -56.21 31.38 -17.30
N GLU A 377 -56.29 32.28 -18.28
CA GLU A 377 -56.19 32.03 -19.71
C GLU A 377 -54.79 31.54 -20.08
N GLU A 378 -54.74 30.53 -20.99
CA GLU A 378 -53.51 30.01 -21.59
C GLU A 378 -52.90 31.07 -22.53
N PRO A 379 -51.57 31.27 -22.53
CA PRO A 379 -50.92 32.01 -23.59
C PRO A 379 -50.60 31.08 -24.78
N LYS A 380 -50.94 31.59 -25.95
CA LYS A 380 -50.71 30.95 -27.26
C LYS A 380 -49.26 30.68 -27.52
N LYS A 381 -49.02 29.46 -28.08
CA LYS A 381 -47.74 29.04 -28.68
C LYS A 381 -47.41 29.90 -29.91
N GLU A 382 -46.22 30.51 -29.92
CA GLU A 382 -45.49 30.88 -31.14
C GLU A 382 -44.42 29.85 -31.40
N GLU A 383 -44.57 29.11 -32.49
CA GLU A 383 -43.58 28.17 -33.02
C GLU A 383 -42.56 28.94 -33.82
N ALA A 384 -41.26 28.81 -33.49
CA ALA A 384 -40.17 29.11 -34.39
C ALA A 384 -39.45 27.82 -34.78
N PRO A 385 -39.13 27.57 -36.03
CA PRO A 385 -38.69 26.28 -36.53
C PRO A 385 -37.21 26.04 -36.22
N TYR A 386 -36.93 24.93 -35.52
CA TYR A 386 -35.59 24.41 -35.35
C TYR A 386 -35.21 23.57 -36.55
N ILE A 387 -34.33 24.08 -37.40
CA ILE A 387 -33.73 23.34 -38.49
C ILE A 387 -32.52 22.56 -37.96
N ALA A 388 -32.69 21.28 -37.78
CA ALA A 388 -31.58 20.36 -37.51
C ALA A 388 -30.79 20.14 -38.81
N LYS A 389 -29.55 20.61 -38.89
CA LYS A 389 -28.59 20.20 -39.88
C LYS A 389 -28.14 18.78 -39.60
N ARG A 390 -28.40 17.84 -40.51
CA ARG A 390 -27.80 16.50 -40.56
C ARG A 390 -26.26 16.66 -40.72
N PRO A 391 -25.47 15.84 -40.06
CA PRO A 391 -24.03 15.75 -40.36
C PRO A 391 -23.88 15.15 -41.78
N ALA A 392 -22.98 15.71 -42.56
CA ALA A 392 -22.59 15.20 -43.86
C ALA A 392 -21.94 13.81 -43.68
N GLU A 393 -22.30 12.88 -44.54
CA GLU A 393 -21.65 11.57 -44.67
C GLU A 393 -20.18 11.77 -45.05
N ILE A 394 -19.27 11.32 -44.19
CA ILE A 394 -17.84 11.28 -44.47
C ILE A 394 -17.57 10.05 -45.33
N ASN A 395 -16.99 10.27 -46.49
CA ASN A 395 -16.60 9.21 -47.40
C ASN A 395 -15.38 8.46 -46.86
N PRO A 396 -15.36 7.11 -46.80
CA PRO A 396 -14.29 6.33 -46.22
C PRO A 396 -12.90 6.51 -46.85
N ASP A 397 -12.82 7.12 -48.03
CA ASP A 397 -11.56 7.32 -48.76
C ASP A 397 -10.78 8.58 -48.33
N ASP A 398 -11.37 9.48 -47.52
CA ASP A 398 -10.70 10.71 -47.06
C ASP A 398 -9.89 10.53 -45.77
N GLU A 399 -10.11 9.48 -44.98
CA GLU A 399 -9.32 9.22 -43.77
C GLU A 399 -7.90 8.71 -44.07
N PHE A 400 -7.65 8.11 -45.23
CA PHE A 400 -6.35 7.54 -45.58
C PHE A 400 -5.34 8.60 -46.07
N SER A 401 -5.78 9.74 -46.55
CA SER A 401 -4.91 10.80 -47.06
C SER A 401 -4.32 11.68 -45.93
N ILE A 402 -5.05 11.82 -44.81
CA ILE A 402 -4.62 12.63 -43.67
C ILE A 402 -3.52 11.93 -42.84
N ILE A 403 -3.50 10.60 -42.83
CA ILE A 403 -2.48 9.82 -42.09
C ILE A 403 -1.15 9.78 -42.85
N LEU A 404 -1.15 9.84 -44.18
CA LEU A 404 0.09 9.82 -44.99
C LEU A 404 0.87 11.14 -44.98
N ASP A 405 0.21 12.28 -44.77
CA ASP A 405 0.87 13.58 -44.70
C ASP A 405 1.55 13.85 -43.34
N SER A 406 1.21 13.12 -42.29
CA SER A 406 1.85 13.24 -40.98
C SER A 406 3.14 12.43 -40.81
N PHE A 407 3.46 11.53 -41.74
CA PHE A 407 4.69 10.71 -41.73
C PHE A 407 5.84 11.26 -42.60
N ASN A 408 5.61 12.36 -43.34
CA ASN A 408 6.61 12.98 -44.25
C ASN A 408 7.04 14.38 -43.83
N ARG A 409 6.93 14.71 -42.57
CA ARG A 409 7.56 15.94 -42.01
C ARG A 409 8.48 15.63 -40.85
#